data_c1783cfb8132b355479143f78f1137e6
#
_entry.id   c1783cfb8132b355479143f78f1137e6
#
_cell.length_a   1.000
_cell.length_b   1.000
_cell.length_c   1.000
_cell.angle_alpha   90.00
_cell.angle_beta   90.00
_cell.angle_gamma   90.00
#
_symmetry.space_group_name_H-M   'P 1'
#
loop_
_entity.id
_entity.type
_entity.pdbx_description
1 polymer ?
#
loop_
_entity_poly.entity_id
_entity_poly.type
_entity_poly.pdbx_seq_one_letter_code
_entity_poly.pdbx_strand_id
1 'polypeptide(L)'
;MENDPDYVRTLENLPEERRNAMLYGNWDIFSGQFFDEFDKNIHVIAPEKLPPRYRLYRTLDYGLDKLACYHIIVDARGEMRVIHEIYESDLIVSEAIKKIKETTKNLGLSESDVYLTLAPSDLWNTNSQTGRSTADIFYENGMVLTKVSRDREPGWLAVKELLHPYEVRDIRTGNPVKTSRLKIFSVCKNLIRCIPLLQYDDKKYNDCATEPHEITHGPDALRCFATYWIYKPDKEEAPRHVKMEWTEDMLEDYYNGDDKTKERMIELYGQFWN
;
A
#
# COMPACT_ATOMS: atom_id res chain seq x y z
N MET A 1 3.44 20.61 17.56
CA MET A 1 2.20 20.41 16.81
C MET A 1 1.16 21.26 17.49
N GLU A 2 0.77 22.37 16.89
CA GLU A 2 -0.36 23.15 17.36
C GLU A 2 -1.61 22.30 17.16
N ASN A 3 -2.33 22.05 18.25
CA ASN A 3 -3.57 21.29 18.22
C ASN A 3 -4.61 22.12 17.47
N ASP A 4 -5.00 21.64 16.29
CA ASP A 4 -6.17 22.17 15.59
C ASP A 4 -7.40 22.01 16.51
N PRO A 5 -8.09 23.11 16.91
CA PRO A 5 -9.21 23.04 17.84
C PRO A 5 -10.36 22.16 17.32
N ASP A 6 -10.57 22.11 16.00
CA ASP A 6 -11.61 21.28 15.39
C ASP A 6 -11.23 19.80 15.44
N TYR A 7 -9.96 19.47 15.32
CA TYR A 7 -9.46 18.12 15.52
C TYR A 7 -9.69 17.62 16.96
N VAL A 8 -9.37 18.43 17.95
CA VAL A 8 -9.59 18.10 19.37
C VAL A 8 -11.08 17.88 19.66
N ARG A 9 -11.94 18.74 19.09
CA ARG A 9 -13.40 18.63 19.25
C ARG A 9 -13.99 17.35 18.64
N THR A 10 -13.46 16.91 17.50
CA THR A 10 -13.83 15.65 16.90
C THR A 10 -13.44 14.45 17.78
N LEU A 11 -12.35 14.57 18.53
CA LEU A 11 -11.88 13.54 19.44
C LEU A 11 -12.68 13.45 20.75
N GLU A 12 -13.38 14.50 21.16
CA GLU A 12 -14.15 14.52 22.41
C GLU A 12 -15.28 13.50 22.45
N ASN A 13 -15.82 13.10 21.27
CA ASN A 13 -16.86 12.10 21.13
C ASN A 13 -16.34 10.65 21.11
N LEU A 14 -15.02 10.44 21.16
CA LEU A 14 -14.44 9.11 21.16
C LEU A 14 -14.29 8.53 22.58
N PRO A 15 -14.32 7.20 22.73
CA PRO A 15 -13.96 6.54 23.97
C PRO A 15 -12.59 7.03 24.49
N GLU A 16 -12.43 7.13 25.80
CA GLU A 16 -11.26 7.74 26.44
C GLU A 16 -9.94 7.13 25.99
N GLU A 17 -9.87 5.81 25.88
CA GLU A 17 -8.69 5.07 25.41
C GLU A 17 -8.29 5.50 23.99
N ARG A 18 -9.27 5.62 23.10
CA ARG A 18 -9.09 6.01 21.71
C ARG A 18 -8.66 7.47 21.58
N ARG A 19 -9.28 8.35 22.35
CA ARG A 19 -8.92 9.76 22.44
C ARG A 19 -7.48 9.92 22.90
N ASN A 20 -7.08 9.20 23.95
CA ASN A 20 -5.73 9.22 24.49
C ASN A 20 -4.69 8.71 23.50
N ALA A 21 -5.00 7.69 22.73
CA ALA A 21 -4.13 7.21 21.65
C ALA A 21 -3.91 8.25 20.57
N MET A 22 -4.97 8.94 20.15
CA MET A 22 -4.88 9.97 19.10
C MET A 22 -4.17 11.23 19.60
N LEU A 23 -4.36 11.61 20.86
CA LEU A 23 -3.73 12.80 21.44
C LEU A 23 -2.27 12.58 21.85
N TYR A 24 -1.96 11.42 22.40
CA TYR A 24 -0.66 11.16 23.04
C TYR A 24 0.20 10.12 22.33
N GLY A 25 -0.31 9.54 21.24
CA GLY A 25 0.42 8.53 20.46
C GLY A 25 0.61 7.19 21.19
N ASN A 26 -0.21 6.92 22.21
CA ASN A 26 -0.20 5.65 22.93
C ASN A 26 -1.10 4.65 22.18
N TRP A 27 -0.47 3.79 21.41
CA TRP A 27 -1.11 2.87 20.47
C TRP A 27 -1.11 1.43 20.99
N ASP A 28 -1.05 1.23 22.29
CA ASP A 28 -1.14 -0.09 22.90
C ASP A 28 -2.52 -0.71 22.60
N ILE A 29 -2.56 -2.02 22.48
CA ILE A 29 -3.68 -2.85 22.00
C ILE A 29 -5.02 -2.38 22.60
N PHE A 30 -5.93 -1.91 21.71
CA PHE A 30 -7.28 -1.52 22.11
C PHE A 30 -8.20 -2.73 22.13
N SER A 31 -9.04 -2.81 23.15
CA SER A 31 -10.21 -3.70 23.15
C SER A 31 -11.13 -3.31 21.97
N GLY A 32 -11.35 -4.26 21.02
CA GLY A 32 -12.17 -4.02 19.84
C GLY A 32 -11.44 -3.55 18.58
N GLN A 33 -10.12 -3.58 18.55
CA GLN A 33 -9.33 -3.31 17.35
C GLN A 33 -9.68 -4.31 16.24
N PHE A 34 -9.95 -3.79 15.02
CA PHE A 34 -10.34 -4.63 13.90
C PHE A 34 -9.17 -5.44 13.31
N PHE A 35 -7.97 -4.85 13.27
CA PHE A 35 -6.73 -5.49 12.82
C PHE A 35 -5.81 -5.80 14.01
N ASP A 36 -6.15 -6.84 14.75
CA ASP A 36 -5.35 -7.36 15.86
C ASP A 36 -4.03 -8.03 15.40
N GLU A 37 -3.95 -8.37 14.10
CA GLU A 37 -2.72 -8.88 13.49
C GLU A 37 -1.64 -7.80 13.34
N PHE A 38 -2.01 -6.50 13.37
CA PHE A 38 -1.06 -5.42 13.14
C PHE A 38 -0.19 -5.16 14.38
N ASP A 39 1.10 -5.41 14.22
CA ASP A 39 2.14 -5.10 15.20
C ASP A 39 3.22 -4.23 14.53
N LYS A 40 3.51 -3.06 15.11
CA LYS A 40 4.52 -2.14 14.58
C LYS A 40 5.92 -2.77 14.50
N ASN A 41 6.26 -3.65 15.44
CA ASN A 41 7.56 -4.32 15.45
C ASN A 41 7.70 -5.35 14.32
N ILE A 42 6.58 -5.85 13.81
CA ILE A 42 6.53 -6.82 12.71
C ILE A 42 6.37 -6.10 11.38
N HIS A 43 5.45 -5.12 11.30
CA HIS A 43 4.98 -4.56 10.03
C HIS A 43 5.70 -3.28 9.62
N VAL A 44 6.25 -2.51 10.56
CA VAL A 44 6.87 -1.21 10.25
C VAL A 44 8.39 -1.36 10.18
N ILE A 45 8.94 -0.96 9.05
CA ILE A 45 10.40 -0.99 8.81
C ILE A 45 10.91 0.38 8.38
N ALA A 46 12.18 0.64 8.64
CA ALA A 46 12.84 1.81 8.08
C ALA A 46 12.89 1.72 6.56
N PRO A 47 12.83 2.84 5.82
CA PRO A 47 13.06 2.84 4.38
C PRO A 47 14.39 2.16 4.04
N GLU A 48 14.35 1.24 3.10
CA GLU A 48 15.51 0.48 2.63
C GLU A 48 15.63 0.55 1.11
N LYS A 49 16.77 0.14 0.58
CA LYS A 49 16.97 0.04 -0.87
C LYS A 49 15.96 -0.96 -1.44
N LEU A 50 15.31 -0.56 -2.54
CA LEU A 50 14.35 -1.44 -3.22
C LEU A 50 15.05 -2.67 -3.79
N PRO A 51 14.38 -3.83 -3.81
CA PRO A 51 14.92 -5.04 -4.40
C PRO A 51 15.15 -4.85 -5.92
N PRO A 52 16.07 -5.59 -6.55
CA PRO A 52 16.40 -5.41 -7.97
C PRO A 52 15.23 -5.75 -8.90
N ARG A 53 14.30 -6.59 -8.47
CA ARG A 53 13.12 -6.99 -9.23
C ARG A 53 11.87 -6.80 -8.40
N TYR A 54 10.94 -6.00 -8.88
CA TYR A 54 9.65 -5.79 -8.26
C TYR A 54 8.63 -5.33 -9.30
N ARG A 55 7.35 -5.43 -8.95
CA ARG A 55 6.27 -4.69 -9.61
C ARG A 55 5.87 -3.53 -8.72
N LEU A 56 5.72 -2.36 -9.30
CA LEU A 56 5.23 -1.18 -8.63
C LEU A 56 3.73 -1.06 -8.85
N TYR A 57 2.97 -1.05 -7.79
CA TYR A 57 1.55 -0.75 -7.78
C TYR A 57 1.30 0.61 -7.14
N ARG A 58 0.30 1.29 -7.62
CA ARG A 58 -0.34 2.37 -6.87
C ARG A 58 -1.74 1.91 -6.49
N THR A 59 -2.19 2.28 -5.32
CA THR A 59 -3.57 2.08 -4.87
C THR A 59 -4.07 3.36 -4.25
N LEU A 60 -5.31 3.72 -4.51
CA LEU A 60 -5.86 4.96 -4.01
C LEU A 60 -7.30 4.78 -3.50
N ASP A 61 -7.64 5.60 -2.54
CA ASP A 61 -8.99 5.98 -2.17
C ASP A 61 -9.10 7.49 -2.37
N TYR A 62 -10.02 7.91 -3.24
CA TYR A 62 -10.18 9.31 -3.60
C TYR A 62 -11.60 9.78 -3.32
N GLY A 63 -11.69 10.72 -2.39
CA GLY A 63 -12.88 11.51 -2.09
C GLY A 63 -12.56 13.01 -2.20
N LEU A 64 -13.60 13.84 -2.17
CA LEU A 64 -13.41 15.30 -2.14
C LEU A 64 -12.73 15.77 -0.85
N ASP A 65 -12.94 15.04 0.23
CA ASP A 65 -12.41 15.30 1.56
C ASP A 65 -10.98 14.80 1.73
N LYS A 66 -10.62 13.70 1.04
CA LYS A 66 -9.31 13.08 1.20
C LYS A 66 -8.86 12.27 -0.02
N LEU A 67 -7.59 12.44 -0.39
CA LEU A 67 -6.83 11.52 -1.20
C LEU A 67 -5.93 10.69 -0.29
N ALA A 68 -6.13 9.38 -0.21
CA ALA A 68 -5.16 8.43 0.28
C ALA A 68 -4.59 7.64 -0.91
N CYS A 69 -3.26 7.69 -1.13
CA CYS A 69 -2.63 6.95 -2.22
C CYS A 69 -1.30 6.36 -1.75
N TYR A 70 -1.09 5.07 -2.04
CA TYR A 70 0.11 4.33 -1.68
C TYR A 70 0.86 3.85 -2.90
N HIS A 71 2.20 3.94 -2.82
CA HIS A 71 3.11 3.25 -3.71
C HIS A 71 3.51 1.95 -3.04
N ILE A 72 3.22 0.82 -3.68
CA ILE A 72 3.44 -0.52 -3.13
C ILE A 72 4.30 -1.30 -4.11
N ILE A 73 5.41 -1.84 -3.65
CA ILE A 73 6.21 -2.77 -4.43
C ILE A 73 5.93 -4.20 -3.98
N VAL A 74 5.96 -5.11 -4.95
CA VAL A 74 5.90 -6.56 -4.73
C VAL A 74 7.10 -7.18 -5.41
N ASP A 75 7.96 -7.81 -4.63
CA ASP A 75 9.15 -8.47 -5.14
C ASP A 75 8.87 -9.85 -5.74
N ALA A 76 9.89 -10.50 -6.31
CA ALA A 76 9.77 -11.80 -6.95
C ALA A 76 9.35 -12.94 -5.99
N ARG A 77 9.48 -12.74 -4.67
CA ARG A 77 9.05 -13.69 -3.64
C ARG A 77 7.64 -13.43 -3.14
N GLY A 78 7.00 -12.38 -3.65
CA GLY A 78 5.67 -11.95 -3.18
C GLY A 78 5.70 -11.14 -1.89
N GLU A 79 6.89 -10.70 -1.44
CA GLU A 79 7.02 -9.77 -0.32
C GLU A 79 6.60 -8.38 -0.75
N MET A 80 5.81 -7.72 0.07
CA MET A 80 5.17 -6.44 -0.24
C MET A 80 5.69 -5.34 0.67
N ARG A 81 5.94 -4.17 0.10
CA ARG A 81 6.34 -2.99 0.87
C ARG A 81 5.52 -1.79 0.43
N VAL A 82 4.80 -1.19 1.36
CA VAL A 82 4.23 0.15 1.17
C VAL A 82 5.37 1.15 1.36
N ILE A 83 5.88 1.69 0.26
CA ILE A 83 7.12 2.48 0.27
C ILE A 83 6.87 3.98 0.46
N HIS A 84 5.67 4.46 0.13
CA HIS A 84 5.32 5.87 0.25
C HIS A 84 3.81 6.05 0.34
N GLU A 85 3.38 7.12 1.02
CA GLU A 85 1.99 7.56 1.11
C GLU A 85 1.80 8.99 0.63
N ILE A 86 0.65 9.26 0.01
CA ILE A 86 0.05 10.57 -0.14
C ILE A 86 -1.22 10.55 0.70
N TYR A 87 -1.38 11.54 1.58
CA TYR A 87 -2.56 11.65 2.45
C TYR A 87 -2.94 13.13 2.60
N GLU A 88 -3.70 13.63 1.64
CA GLU A 88 -3.98 15.06 1.50
C GLU A 88 -5.48 15.33 1.29
N SER A 89 -5.95 16.46 1.84
CA SER A 89 -7.34 16.90 1.72
C SER A 89 -7.50 17.91 0.57
N ASP A 90 -8.75 18.13 0.18
CA ASP A 90 -9.18 19.24 -0.69
C ASP A 90 -8.53 19.27 -2.07
N LEU A 91 -8.08 18.12 -2.59
CA LEU A 91 -7.52 18.01 -3.93
C LEU A 91 -8.61 17.72 -4.96
N ILE A 92 -8.78 18.61 -5.96
CA ILE A 92 -9.54 18.23 -7.16
C ILE A 92 -8.80 17.16 -7.96
N VAL A 93 -9.51 16.43 -8.82
CA VAL A 93 -8.94 15.26 -9.53
C VAL A 93 -7.66 15.59 -10.28
N SER A 94 -7.59 16.73 -10.97
CA SER A 94 -6.39 17.13 -11.71
C SER A 94 -5.18 17.40 -10.80
N GLU A 95 -5.39 17.98 -9.63
CA GLU A 95 -4.35 18.21 -8.61
C GLU A 95 -3.90 16.90 -7.98
N ALA A 96 -4.85 16.01 -7.67
CA ALA A 96 -4.55 14.67 -7.19
C ALA A 96 -3.66 13.90 -8.16
N ILE A 97 -3.99 13.91 -9.46
CA ILE A 97 -3.18 13.26 -10.50
C ILE A 97 -1.78 13.88 -10.59
N LYS A 98 -1.69 15.20 -10.60
CA LYS A 98 -0.41 15.92 -10.62
C LYS A 98 0.45 15.51 -9.42
N LYS A 99 -0.14 15.50 -8.22
CA LYS A 99 0.54 15.12 -6.98
C LYS A 99 1.04 13.67 -7.03
N ILE A 100 0.22 12.73 -7.51
CA ILE A 100 0.59 11.32 -7.64
C ILE A 100 1.78 11.17 -8.60
N LYS A 101 1.74 11.82 -9.78
CA LYS A 101 2.83 11.76 -10.77
C LYS A 101 4.12 12.40 -10.24
N GLU A 102 4.02 13.57 -9.59
CA GLU A 102 5.16 14.24 -8.98
C GLU A 102 5.79 13.38 -7.86
N THR A 103 4.96 12.76 -7.04
CA THR A 103 5.44 11.84 -5.98
C THR A 103 6.16 10.65 -6.58
N THR A 104 5.60 10.00 -7.61
CA THR A 104 6.26 8.90 -8.32
C THR A 104 7.65 9.32 -8.82
N LYS A 105 7.73 10.50 -9.46
CA LYS A 105 9.02 11.05 -9.94
C LYS A 105 10.00 11.34 -8.80
N ASN A 106 9.53 11.91 -7.69
CA ASN A 106 10.39 12.22 -6.53
C ASN A 106 10.94 10.97 -5.85
N LEU A 107 10.29 9.83 -6.01
CA LEU A 107 10.79 8.51 -5.57
C LEU A 107 11.87 7.95 -6.52
N GLY A 108 12.23 8.67 -7.59
CA GLY A 108 13.16 8.19 -8.62
C GLY A 108 12.54 7.18 -9.58
N LEU A 109 11.20 7.12 -9.63
CA LEU A 109 10.43 6.20 -10.45
C LEU A 109 9.76 6.97 -11.60
N SER A 110 9.37 6.27 -12.66
CA SER A 110 8.61 6.83 -13.78
C SER A 110 7.20 6.24 -13.86
N GLU A 111 6.31 6.90 -14.60
CA GLU A 111 4.96 6.36 -14.85
C GLU A 111 5.00 5.01 -15.60
N SER A 112 6.05 4.76 -16.39
CA SER A 112 6.25 3.47 -17.07
C SER A 112 6.66 2.33 -16.13
N ASP A 113 7.15 2.63 -14.94
CA ASP A 113 7.49 1.62 -13.91
C ASP A 113 6.25 1.15 -13.16
N VAL A 114 5.17 1.93 -13.22
CA VAL A 114 3.92 1.58 -12.55
C VAL A 114 3.21 0.48 -13.32
N TYR A 115 3.08 -0.68 -12.69
CA TYR A 115 2.38 -1.81 -13.28
C TYR A 115 0.87 -1.57 -13.37
N LEU A 116 0.23 -1.19 -12.25
CA LEU A 116 -1.19 -0.85 -12.17
C LEU A 116 -1.42 0.29 -11.17
N THR A 117 -2.43 1.11 -11.45
CA THR A 117 -3.02 2.04 -10.48
C THR A 117 -4.42 1.54 -10.12
N LEU A 118 -4.57 1.00 -8.92
CA LEU A 118 -5.77 0.36 -8.42
C LEU A 118 -6.69 1.38 -7.76
N ALA A 119 -7.98 1.29 -8.02
CA ALA A 119 -8.98 2.19 -7.45
C ALA A 119 -10.30 1.47 -7.18
N PRO A 120 -11.06 1.88 -6.15
CA PRO A 120 -12.34 1.29 -5.81
C PRO A 120 -13.37 1.56 -6.90
N SER A 121 -14.31 0.62 -7.08
CA SER A 121 -15.26 0.61 -8.21
C SER A 121 -16.25 1.78 -8.25
N ASP A 122 -16.43 2.49 -7.16
CA ASP A 122 -17.32 3.68 -7.10
C ASP A 122 -16.77 4.89 -7.87
N LEU A 123 -15.47 4.95 -8.16
CA LEU A 123 -14.91 5.98 -9.04
C LEU A 123 -15.44 5.90 -10.48
N TRP A 124 -16.07 4.78 -10.87
CA TRP A 124 -16.76 4.60 -12.16
C TRP A 124 -18.25 4.94 -12.11
N ASN A 125 -18.78 5.36 -10.95
CA ASN A 125 -20.15 5.86 -10.87
C ASN A 125 -20.26 7.18 -11.64
N THR A 126 -21.18 7.23 -12.59
CA THR A 126 -21.41 8.42 -13.42
C THR A 126 -22.21 9.47 -12.67
N ASN A 127 -21.78 10.70 -12.76
CA ASN A 127 -22.56 11.85 -12.31
C ASN A 127 -23.77 12.03 -13.24
N SER A 128 -24.98 12.06 -12.68
CA SER A 128 -26.24 12.14 -13.44
C SER A 128 -26.38 13.42 -14.28
N GLN A 129 -25.68 14.50 -13.93
CA GLN A 129 -25.74 15.77 -14.64
C GLN A 129 -24.76 15.86 -15.79
N THR A 130 -23.56 15.24 -15.64
CA THR A 130 -22.48 15.35 -16.62
C THR A 130 -22.29 14.09 -17.46
N GLY A 131 -22.85 12.93 -17.00
CA GLY A 131 -22.63 11.62 -17.61
C GLY A 131 -21.21 11.09 -17.45
N ARG A 132 -20.34 11.80 -16.68
CA ARG A 132 -18.91 11.46 -16.50
C ARG A 132 -18.68 10.87 -15.12
N SER A 133 -17.76 9.94 -15.06
CA SER A 133 -17.25 9.37 -13.80
C SER A 133 -15.93 10.04 -13.38
N THR A 134 -15.56 9.89 -12.13
CA THR A 134 -14.22 10.29 -11.64
C THR A 134 -13.12 9.56 -12.40
N ALA A 135 -13.31 8.27 -12.71
CA ALA A 135 -12.36 7.47 -13.47
C ALA A 135 -12.15 8.03 -14.90
N ASP A 136 -13.20 8.58 -15.55
CA ASP A 136 -13.07 9.22 -16.86
C ASP A 136 -12.17 10.46 -16.77
N ILE A 137 -12.29 11.25 -15.71
CA ILE A 137 -11.43 12.42 -15.50
C ILE A 137 -9.97 11.99 -15.26
N PHE A 138 -9.72 10.91 -14.51
CA PHE A 138 -8.39 10.35 -14.37
C PHE A 138 -7.80 9.93 -15.72
N TYR A 139 -8.59 9.22 -16.53
CA TYR A 139 -8.18 8.78 -17.86
C TYR A 139 -7.84 9.93 -18.80
N GLU A 140 -8.68 10.96 -18.88
CA GLU A 140 -8.46 12.15 -19.71
C GLU A 140 -7.20 12.94 -19.31
N ASN A 141 -6.81 12.87 -18.03
CA ASN A 141 -5.57 13.45 -17.53
C ASN A 141 -4.36 12.49 -17.60
N GLY A 142 -4.50 11.40 -18.37
CA GLY A 142 -3.42 10.46 -18.65
C GLY A 142 -3.03 9.58 -17.47
N MET A 143 -4.02 9.20 -16.64
CA MET A 143 -3.84 8.20 -15.60
C MET A 143 -4.91 7.12 -15.72
N VAL A 144 -4.51 5.92 -16.14
CA VAL A 144 -5.41 4.77 -16.28
C VAL A 144 -5.57 4.11 -14.91
N LEU A 145 -6.82 3.97 -14.47
CA LEU A 145 -7.16 3.27 -13.24
C LEU A 145 -7.61 1.84 -13.54
N THR A 146 -7.23 0.92 -12.68
CA THR A 146 -7.72 -0.47 -12.67
C THR A 146 -8.79 -0.60 -11.61
N LYS A 147 -10.00 -0.98 -12.04
CA LYS A 147 -11.17 -1.13 -11.17
C LYS A 147 -11.05 -2.34 -10.26
N VAL A 148 -11.26 -2.13 -8.96
CA VAL A 148 -11.29 -3.18 -7.95
C VAL A 148 -12.64 -3.17 -7.24
N SER A 149 -13.16 -4.34 -6.83
CA SER A 149 -14.37 -4.42 -6.02
C SER A 149 -14.21 -3.62 -4.73
N ARG A 150 -15.28 -2.91 -4.36
CA ARG A 150 -15.34 -2.17 -3.09
C ARG A 150 -15.97 -2.98 -1.95
N ASP A 151 -16.26 -4.26 -2.16
CA ASP A 151 -16.84 -5.12 -1.15
C ASP A 151 -15.95 -5.14 0.11
N ARG A 152 -16.53 -4.69 1.23
CA ARG A 152 -15.73 -4.40 2.42
C ARG A 152 -15.31 -5.68 3.14
N GLU A 153 -16.24 -6.60 3.42
CA GLU A 153 -15.93 -7.81 4.19
C GLU A 153 -14.83 -8.67 3.56
N PRO A 154 -14.92 -9.10 2.27
CA PRO A 154 -13.84 -9.86 1.66
C PRO A 154 -12.55 -9.03 1.52
N GLY A 155 -12.68 -7.73 1.30
CA GLY A 155 -11.53 -6.83 1.23
C GLY A 155 -10.77 -6.71 2.55
N TRP A 156 -11.48 -6.65 3.69
CA TRP A 156 -10.86 -6.64 5.00
C TRP A 156 -10.20 -7.97 5.35
N LEU A 157 -10.81 -9.09 4.97
CA LEU A 157 -10.16 -10.40 5.10
C LEU A 157 -8.86 -10.47 4.29
N ALA A 158 -8.84 -9.88 3.10
CA ALA A 158 -7.62 -9.79 2.29
C ALA A 158 -6.53 -8.96 3.00
N VAL A 159 -6.87 -7.85 3.66
CA VAL A 159 -5.91 -7.07 4.45
C VAL A 159 -5.40 -7.87 5.64
N LYS A 160 -6.27 -8.56 6.38
CA LYS A 160 -5.88 -9.45 7.50
C LYS A 160 -4.91 -10.53 7.04
N GLU A 161 -5.17 -11.16 5.89
CA GLU A 161 -4.28 -12.18 5.31
C GLU A 161 -2.89 -11.61 4.99
N LEU A 162 -2.79 -10.39 4.45
CA LEU A 162 -1.50 -9.75 4.19
C LEU A 162 -0.75 -9.34 5.45
N LEU A 163 -1.49 -8.97 6.50
CA LEU A 163 -0.93 -8.60 7.80
C LEU A 163 -0.60 -9.84 8.66
N HIS A 164 -1.13 -11.02 8.33
CA HIS A 164 -0.97 -12.22 9.18
C HIS A 164 0.50 -12.54 9.44
N PRO A 165 0.96 -12.56 10.73
CA PRO A 165 2.34 -12.85 11.05
C PRO A 165 2.65 -14.34 10.89
N TYR A 166 3.85 -14.64 10.40
CA TYR A 166 4.39 -16.00 10.34
C TYR A 166 5.84 -16.05 10.82
N GLU A 167 6.34 -17.23 11.16
CA GLU A 167 7.70 -17.40 11.63
C GLU A 167 8.64 -17.81 10.50
N VAL A 168 9.79 -17.17 10.46
CA VAL A 168 10.91 -17.53 9.59
C VAL A 168 12.17 -17.72 10.45
N ARG A 169 13.15 -18.47 9.96
CA ARG A 169 14.47 -18.52 10.59
C ARG A 169 15.34 -17.40 10.05
N ASP A 170 15.84 -16.56 10.95
CA ASP A 170 16.84 -15.55 10.60
C ASP A 170 18.10 -16.24 10.09
N ILE A 171 18.54 -15.87 8.89
CA ILE A 171 19.67 -16.51 8.20
C ILE A 171 20.98 -16.32 8.96
N ARG A 172 21.13 -15.22 9.70
CA ARG A 172 22.36 -14.89 10.42
C ARG A 172 22.44 -15.53 11.80
N THR A 173 21.31 -15.58 12.51
CA THR A 173 21.27 -16.05 13.91
C THR A 173 20.71 -17.46 14.04
N GLY A 174 20.00 -17.98 13.04
CA GLY A 174 19.26 -19.24 13.10
C GLY A 174 18.02 -19.21 13.98
N ASN A 175 17.74 -18.10 14.66
CA ASN A 175 16.62 -17.98 15.57
C ASN A 175 15.29 -17.75 14.83
N PRO A 176 14.16 -18.21 15.39
CA PRO A 176 12.84 -17.88 14.84
C PRO A 176 12.56 -16.39 15.01
N VAL A 177 12.09 -15.75 13.95
CA VAL A 177 11.69 -14.34 13.92
C VAL A 177 10.31 -14.25 13.29
N LYS A 178 9.40 -13.50 13.93
CA LYS A 178 8.08 -13.19 13.37
C LYS A 178 8.22 -12.15 12.29
N THR A 179 7.57 -12.39 11.17
CA THR A 179 7.50 -11.47 10.01
C THR A 179 6.10 -11.52 9.41
N SER A 180 5.82 -10.70 8.39
CA SER A 180 4.59 -10.72 7.60
C SER A 180 4.93 -10.45 6.14
N ARG A 181 4.03 -10.80 5.23
CA ARG A 181 4.20 -10.51 3.79
C ARG A 181 4.14 -9.02 3.48
N LEU A 182 3.36 -8.27 4.25
CA LEU A 182 3.20 -6.83 4.08
C LEU A 182 4.06 -6.07 5.08
N LYS A 183 4.97 -5.25 4.58
CA LYS A 183 5.75 -4.28 5.36
C LYS A 183 5.35 -2.86 4.97
N ILE A 184 5.48 -1.94 5.91
CA ILE A 184 5.14 -0.54 5.72
C ILE A 184 6.36 0.29 6.11
N PHE A 185 6.85 1.11 5.19
CA PHE A 185 7.93 2.03 5.51
C PHE A 185 7.47 3.07 6.54
N SER A 186 8.34 3.36 7.49
CA SER A 186 8.05 4.28 8.61
C SER A 186 7.68 5.71 8.17
N VAL A 187 7.86 6.04 6.89
CA VAL A 187 7.42 7.31 6.29
C VAL A 187 5.91 7.35 6.03
N CYS A 188 5.24 6.20 5.96
CA CYS A 188 3.78 6.08 5.77
C CYS A 188 3.04 6.27 7.10
N LYS A 189 3.17 7.46 7.67
CA LYS A 189 2.73 7.76 9.05
C LYS A 189 1.23 7.64 9.26
N ASN A 190 0.44 8.06 8.25
CA ASN A 190 -1.01 8.02 8.36
C ASN A 190 -1.53 6.58 8.29
N LEU A 191 -1.02 5.74 7.38
CA LEU A 191 -1.39 4.33 7.34
C LEU A 191 -1.07 3.62 8.65
N ILE A 192 0.16 3.83 9.18
CA ILE A 192 0.62 3.24 10.45
C ILE A 192 -0.25 3.71 11.62
N ARG A 193 -0.74 4.96 11.59
CA ARG A 193 -1.65 5.51 12.57
C ARG A 193 -3.06 4.93 12.45
N CYS A 194 -3.59 4.85 11.23
CA CYS A 194 -4.99 4.53 11.00
C CYS A 194 -5.32 3.05 11.19
N ILE A 195 -4.45 2.12 10.77
CA ILE A 195 -4.72 0.67 10.88
C ILE A 195 -5.13 0.26 12.31
N PRO A 196 -4.37 0.57 13.37
CA PRO A 196 -4.73 0.13 14.72
C PRO A 196 -5.93 0.85 15.32
N LEU A 197 -6.41 1.93 14.71
CA LEU A 197 -7.57 2.69 15.18
C LEU A 197 -8.90 2.16 14.67
N LEU A 198 -8.89 1.35 13.61
CA LEU A 198 -10.11 0.75 13.11
C LEU A 198 -10.68 -0.23 14.12
N GLN A 199 -11.98 -0.11 14.38
CA GLN A 199 -12.72 -0.98 15.30
C GLN A 199 -13.77 -1.76 14.52
N TYR A 200 -14.25 -2.85 15.10
CA TYR A 200 -15.40 -3.57 14.57
C TYR A 200 -16.64 -2.66 14.50
N ASP A 201 -17.43 -2.86 13.46
CA ASP A 201 -18.75 -2.23 13.36
C ASP A 201 -19.70 -2.89 14.37
N ASP A 202 -20.44 -2.09 15.14
CA ASP A 202 -21.36 -2.59 16.18
C ASP A 202 -22.50 -3.45 15.63
N LYS A 203 -22.83 -3.32 14.34
CA LYS A 203 -23.94 -3.99 13.67
C LYS A 203 -23.48 -5.07 12.68
N LYS A 204 -22.24 -4.98 12.19
CA LYS A 204 -21.68 -5.87 11.18
C LYS A 204 -20.38 -6.48 11.68
N TYR A 205 -20.44 -7.66 12.26
CA TYR A 205 -19.30 -8.34 12.89
C TYR A 205 -18.09 -8.58 12.00
N ASN A 206 -18.27 -8.62 10.67
CA ASN A 206 -17.18 -8.86 9.71
C ASN A 206 -16.70 -7.57 9.04
N ASP A 207 -17.21 -6.42 9.45
CA ASP A 207 -16.85 -5.12 8.91
C ASP A 207 -16.25 -4.23 10.00
N CYS A 208 -15.50 -3.21 9.60
CA CYS A 208 -15.03 -2.19 10.52
C CYS A 208 -15.95 -0.97 10.49
N ALA A 209 -15.98 -0.25 11.60
CA ALA A 209 -16.71 1.01 11.73
C ALA A 209 -16.27 2.01 10.64
N THR A 210 -17.24 2.76 10.11
CA THR A 210 -17.01 3.79 9.10
C THR A 210 -16.69 5.14 9.72
N GLU A 211 -16.83 5.27 11.02
CA GLU A 211 -16.55 6.49 11.78
C GLU A 211 -15.44 6.26 12.81
N PRO A 212 -14.61 7.24 13.07
CA PRO A 212 -14.52 8.53 12.39
C PRO A 212 -13.94 8.37 10.97
N HIS A 213 -14.56 9.02 9.99
CA HIS A 213 -14.24 8.89 8.57
C HIS A 213 -12.78 9.19 8.25
N GLU A 214 -12.16 10.11 8.98
CA GLU A 214 -10.76 10.49 8.80
C GLU A 214 -9.76 9.32 8.87
N ILE A 215 -10.06 8.28 9.66
CA ILE A 215 -9.13 7.14 9.82
C ILE A 215 -9.37 6.01 8.82
N THR A 216 -10.44 6.05 8.04
CA THR A 216 -10.82 4.95 7.13
C THR A 216 -10.13 5.02 5.77
N HIS A 217 -9.86 6.21 5.23
CA HIS A 217 -9.31 6.40 3.89
C HIS A 217 -8.00 5.65 3.61
N GLY A 218 -7.06 5.70 4.55
CA GLY A 218 -5.79 4.98 4.41
C GLY A 218 -5.98 3.47 4.34
N PRO A 219 -6.62 2.84 5.32
CA PRO A 219 -6.95 1.43 5.26
C PRO A 219 -7.82 1.04 4.05
N ASP A 220 -8.77 1.88 3.61
CA ASP A 220 -9.58 1.62 2.42
C ASP A 220 -8.75 1.60 1.13
N ALA A 221 -7.79 2.51 0.98
CA ALA A 221 -6.82 2.45 -0.13
C ALA A 221 -5.96 1.18 -0.07
N LEU A 222 -5.48 0.77 1.11
CA LEU A 222 -4.75 -0.49 1.29
C LEU A 222 -5.64 -1.70 0.97
N ARG A 223 -6.91 -1.68 1.41
CA ARG A 223 -7.91 -2.72 1.13
C ARG A 223 -8.10 -2.92 -0.37
N CYS A 224 -8.11 -1.85 -1.15
CA CYS A 224 -8.20 -1.93 -2.60
C CYS A 224 -7.03 -2.76 -3.18
N PHE A 225 -5.79 -2.52 -2.76
CA PHE A 225 -4.64 -3.33 -3.16
C PHE A 225 -4.76 -4.78 -2.68
N ALA A 226 -5.11 -5.00 -1.41
CA ALA A 226 -5.24 -6.35 -0.85
C ALA A 226 -6.30 -7.18 -1.58
N THR A 227 -7.46 -6.57 -1.87
CA THR A 227 -8.54 -7.21 -2.64
C THR A 227 -8.04 -7.63 -4.02
N TYR A 228 -7.39 -6.74 -4.76
CA TYR A 228 -6.81 -7.08 -6.05
C TYR A 228 -5.82 -8.23 -5.93
N TRP A 229 -4.89 -8.15 -4.97
CA TRP A 229 -3.81 -9.13 -4.83
C TRP A 229 -4.31 -10.53 -4.50
N ILE A 230 -5.25 -10.66 -3.56
CA ILE A 230 -5.75 -11.97 -3.09
C ILE A 230 -6.70 -12.61 -4.12
N TYR A 231 -7.54 -11.81 -4.79
CA TYR A 231 -8.58 -12.34 -5.69
C TYR A 231 -8.23 -12.22 -7.18
N LYS A 232 -7.00 -11.78 -7.51
CA LYS A 232 -6.57 -11.73 -8.91
C LYS A 232 -6.57 -13.13 -9.52
N PRO A 233 -6.86 -13.25 -10.84
CA PRO A 233 -6.72 -14.53 -11.53
C PRO A 233 -5.26 -15.01 -11.54
N ASP A 234 -5.04 -16.32 -11.37
CA ASP A 234 -3.72 -16.97 -11.26
C ASP A 234 -2.75 -16.78 -12.46
N LYS A 235 -3.21 -16.11 -13.53
CA LYS A 235 -2.41 -15.88 -14.74
C LYS A 235 -1.87 -14.45 -14.81
N GLU A 236 -1.07 -14.03 -13.86
CA GLU A 236 -0.22 -12.87 -14.08
C GLU A 236 1.12 -13.29 -14.67
N GLU A 237 1.48 -12.62 -15.79
CA GLU A 237 2.83 -12.70 -16.37
C GLU A 237 3.90 -12.41 -15.31
N ALA A 238 5.05 -13.05 -15.44
CA ALA A 238 6.21 -12.81 -14.60
C ALA A 238 6.52 -11.31 -14.45
N PRO A 239 7.07 -10.85 -13.31
CA PRO A 239 7.40 -9.44 -13.07
C PRO A 239 8.15 -8.85 -14.27
N ARG A 240 7.70 -7.70 -14.77
CA ARG A 240 8.46 -6.95 -15.78
C ARG A 240 9.81 -6.60 -15.17
N HIS A 241 10.88 -6.91 -15.89
CA HIS A 241 12.21 -6.58 -15.46
C HIS A 241 12.37 -5.07 -15.39
N VAL A 242 12.68 -4.55 -14.22
CA VAL A 242 13.29 -3.21 -14.13
C VAL A 242 14.67 -3.34 -14.78
N LYS A 243 14.96 -2.51 -15.79
CA LYS A 243 16.27 -2.45 -16.40
C LYS A 243 17.29 -2.17 -15.30
N MET A 244 18.06 -3.16 -14.94
CA MET A 244 19.22 -2.99 -14.09
C MET A 244 20.42 -2.95 -15.01
N GLU A 245 21.19 -1.86 -14.96
CA GLU A 245 22.49 -1.82 -15.61
C GLU A 245 23.42 -2.79 -14.86
N TRP A 246 23.87 -3.81 -15.55
CA TRP A 246 24.84 -4.74 -14.99
C TRP A 246 26.20 -4.04 -14.87
N THR A 247 26.83 -4.16 -13.71
CA THR A 247 28.18 -3.67 -13.51
C THR A 247 29.18 -4.53 -14.31
N GLU A 248 30.38 -4.02 -14.55
CA GLU A 248 31.45 -4.77 -15.22
C GLU A 248 31.69 -6.11 -14.51
N ASP A 249 31.74 -6.13 -13.18
CA ASP A 249 31.95 -7.34 -12.39
C ASP A 249 30.79 -8.35 -12.58
N MET A 250 29.57 -7.89 -12.69
CA MET A 250 28.41 -8.76 -12.95
C MET A 250 28.44 -9.37 -14.36
N LEU A 251 28.91 -8.60 -15.34
CA LEU A 251 29.09 -9.11 -16.71
C LEU A 251 30.21 -10.13 -16.74
N GLU A 252 31.32 -9.90 -16.04
CA GLU A 252 32.43 -10.83 -15.94
C GLU A 252 32.00 -12.14 -15.30
N ASP A 253 31.26 -12.10 -14.19
CA ASP A 253 30.72 -13.28 -13.51
C ASP A 253 29.75 -14.05 -14.41
N TYR A 254 28.93 -13.35 -15.19
CA TYR A 254 28.00 -13.97 -16.13
C TYR A 254 28.72 -14.69 -17.26
N TYR A 255 29.69 -14.02 -17.91
CA TYR A 255 30.43 -14.63 -19.05
C TYR A 255 31.32 -15.79 -18.64
N ASN A 256 31.90 -15.75 -17.44
CA ASN A 256 32.74 -16.80 -16.89
C ASN A 256 31.98 -17.90 -16.15
N GLY A 257 30.69 -17.70 -15.83
CA GLY A 257 29.86 -18.66 -15.11
C GLY A 257 29.38 -19.81 -15.96
N ASP A 258 29.08 -20.93 -15.31
CA ASP A 258 28.38 -22.06 -15.93
C ASP A 258 26.89 -21.73 -16.21
N ASP A 259 26.18 -22.60 -16.91
CA ASP A 259 24.79 -22.38 -17.31
C ASP A 259 23.87 -22.13 -16.10
N LYS A 260 24.11 -22.82 -14.99
CA LYS A 260 23.36 -22.66 -13.76
C LYS A 260 23.62 -21.31 -13.08
N THR A 261 24.85 -20.82 -13.13
CA THR A 261 25.23 -19.48 -12.67
C THR A 261 24.59 -18.42 -13.55
N LYS A 262 24.59 -18.59 -14.88
CA LYS A 262 23.95 -17.68 -15.84
C LYS A 262 22.46 -17.60 -15.62
N GLU A 263 21.78 -18.73 -15.48
CA GLU A 263 20.35 -18.78 -15.19
C GLU A 263 20.02 -18.05 -13.87
N ARG A 264 20.81 -18.31 -12.83
CA ARG A 264 20.63 -17.68 -11.52
C ARG A 264 20.87 -16.17 -11.57
N MET A 265 21.86 -15.71 -12.34
CA MET A 265 22.11 -14.28 -12.50
C MET A 265 21.00 -13.59 -13.29
N ILE A 266 20.50 -14.22 -14.35
CA ILE A 266 19.32 -13.71 -15.08
C ILE A 266 18.08 -13.70 -14.18
N GLU A 267 17.91 -14.70 -13.35
CA GLU A 267 16.79 -14.78 -12.38
C GLU A 267 16.88 -13.69 -11.32
N LEU A 268 18.08 -13.38 -10.82
CA LEU A 268 18.31 -12.38 -9.78
C LEU A 268 18.31 -10.94 -10.30
N TYR A 269 18.88 -10.72 -11.48
CA TYR A 269 19.21 -9.37 -11.97
C TYR A 269 18.53 -9.00 -13.29
N GLY A 270 17.84 -9.93 -13.96
CA GLY A 270 17.25 -9.73 -15.28
C GLY A 270 18.22 -9.96 -16.42
N GLN A 271 17.70 -10.04 -17.65
CA GLN A 271 18.56 -10.06 -18.84
C GLN A 271 19.25 -8.70 -19.02
N PHE A 272 20.56 -8.73 -19.33
CA PHE A 272 21.22 -7.51 -19.79
C PHE A 272 20.94 -7.32 -21.29
N TRP A 273 20.87 -6.07 -21.69
CA TRP A 273 20.77 -5.68 -23.09
C TRP A 273 22.00 -4.84 -23.42
N ASN A 274 22.70 -5.23 -24.50
CA ASN A 274 23.75 -4.40 -25.09
C ASN A 274 23.15 -3.13 -25.70
#